data_63160b2f0bd2845f64f669b7958d58c8
#
_entry.id   63160b2f0bd2845f64f669b7958d58c8
#
_cell.length_a   1.000
_cell.length_b   1.000
_cell.length_c   1.000
_cell.angle_alpha   90.00
_cell.angle_beta   90.00
_cell.angle_gamma   90.00
#
_symmetry.space_group_name_H-M   'P 1'
#
loop_
_entity.id
_entity.type
_entity.pdbx_description
1 polymer ?
#
loop_
_entity_poly.entity_id
_entity_poly.type
_entity_poly.pdbx_seq_one_letter_code
_entity_poly.pdbx_strand_id
1 'polypeptide(L)'
;VVVDIPKDVSFEKTAYKGYPQSVEMRSYNPVRKGHGGQIRKALQLLLAARRPYIYTGGGVLLADACAELRTLVDLLNCPVTHTLMGLGAFPASDRRFLGMLGMHGTWEANNAMQHCDVLLAVGARFDDRVIGNPKHFAQNERKIIHIDIDPSSISKRVKVDVPIVGDVKDVLSEMIGMIREASARPDQAALADWWKTVEGWRARDCMKYDRANTDVIKPQKVIETLWEMTRGADAYITSDVGQHQMWA
;
A
#
# COMPACT_ATOMS: atom_id res chain seq x y z
N VAL A 1 16.99 -17.21 0.34
CA VAL A 1 17.69 -18.31 -0.40
C VAL A 1 18.88 -18.72 0.45
N VAL A 2 19.00 -20.00 0.73
CA VAL A 2 20.19 -20.59 1.37
C VAL A 2 20.96 -21.32 0.28
N VAL A 3 22.26 -21.01 0.17
CA VAL A 3 23.18 -21.71 -0.73
C VAL A 3 24.18 -22.44 0.14
N ASP A 4 24.15 -23.76 0.09
CA ASP A 4 25.13 -24.61 0.75
C ASP A 4 26.30 -24.86 -0.22
N ILE A 5 27.52 -24.54 0.22
CA ILE A 5 28.73 -24.78 -0.53
C ILE A 5 29.55 -25.84 0.22
N PRO A 6 29.50 -27.11 -0.20
CA PRO A 6 30.26 -28.17 0.43
C PRO A 6 31.79 -27.91 0.41
N LYS A 7 32.46 -28.41 1.44
CA LYS A 7 33.89 -28.12 1.65
C LYS A 7 34.77 -28.58 0.49
N ASP A 8 34.48 -29.72 -0.08
CA ASP A 8 35.19 -30.29 -1.24
C ASP A 8 35.06 -29.37 -2.47
N VAL A 9 33.85 -28.88 -2.77
CA VAL A 9 33.61 -27.96 -3.88
C VAL A 9 34.36 -26.62 -3.66
N SER A 10 34.46 -26.12 -2.42
CA SER A 10 35.18 -24.87 -2.14
C SER A 10 36.70 -24.98 -2.31
N PHE A 11 37.26 -26.19 -2.33
CA PHE A 11 38.68 -26.45 -2.62
C PHE A 11 39.01 -26.75 -4.07
N GLU A 12 37.99 -26.91 -4.91
CA GLU A 12 38.20 -27.16 -6.33
C GLU A 12 38.80 -25.95 -7.06
N LYS A 13 39.77 -26.23 -7.93
CA LYS A 13 40.36 -25.18 -8.78
C LYS A 13 39.60 -25.14 -10.10
N THR A 14 39.08 -23.96 -10.42
CA THR A 14 38.39 -23.72 -11.69
C THR A 14 38.87 -22.44 -12.34
N ALA A 15 38.70 -22.34 -13.67
CA ALA A 15 38.95 -21.11 -14.39
C ALA A 15 37.75 -20.18 -14.25
N TYR A 16 37.95 -18.98 -13.68
CA TYR A 16 36.88 -17.97 -13.62
C TYR A 16 36.60 -17.41 -15.02
N LYS A 17 35.39 -17.66 -15.52
CA LYS A 17 34.94 -17.24 -16.86
C LYS A 17 34.15 -15.92 -16.86
N GLY A 18 34.12 -15.20 -15.73
CA GLY A 18 33.28 -14.05 -15.54
C GLY A 18 31.87 -14.42 -15.12
N TYR A 19 31.04 -13.41 -14.84
CA TYR A 19 29.62 -13.62 -14.60
C TYR A 19 28.88 -13.89 -15.91
N PRO A 20 27.84 -14.74 -15.91
CA PRO A 20 27.01 -14.92 -17.10
C PRO A 20 26.28 -13.59 -17.42
N GLN A 21 26.13 -13.31 -18.72
CA GLN A 21 25.43 -12.11 -19.19
C GLN A 21 23.92 -12.18 -18.91
N SER A 22 23.38 -13.39 -18.83
CA SER A 22 21.98 -13.65 -18.44
C SER A 22 21.93 -14.81 -17.46
N VAL A 23 20.97 -14.77 -16.56
CA VAL A 23 20.71 -15.84 -15.60
C VAL A 23 19.35 -16.45 -15.93
N GLU A 24 19.36 -17.72 -16.35
CA GLU A 24 18.15 -18.51 -16.56
C GLU A 24 18.04 -19.55 -15.45
N MET A 25 17.08 -19.35 -14.56
CA MET A 25 16.79 -20.31 -13.49
C MET A 25 15.47 -21.02 -13.77
N ARG A 26 15.50 -22.36 -13.80
CA ARG A 26 14.32 -23.20 -14.09
C ARG A 26 13.11 -22.89 -13.19
N SER A 27 13.35 -22.50 -11.95
CA SER A 27 12.30 -22.22 -10.94
C SER A 27 11.97 -20.73 -10.79
N TYR A 28 12.65 -19.84 -11.53
CA TYR A 28 12.46 -18.40 -11.40
C TYR A 28 11.85 -17.82 -12.67
N ASN A 29 10.53 -17.80 -12.72
CA ASN A 29 9.76 -17.25 -13.84
C ASN A 29 8.71 -16.28 -13.29
N PRO A 30 9.11 -15.06 -12.88
CA PRO A 30 8.16 -14.09 -12.32
C PRO A 30 7.16 -13.64 -13.39
N VAL A 31 5.88 -13.69 -13.04
CA VAL A 31 4.80 -13.14 -13.88
C VAL A 31 4.81 -11.63 -13.68
N ARG A 32 5.29 -10.87 -14.65
CA ARG A 32 5.32 -9.40 -14.57
C ARG A 32 4.03 -8.77 -15.06
N LYS A 33 3.49 -9.22 -16.18
CA LYS A 33 2.26 -8.69 -16.76
C LYS A 33 1.05 -9.32 -16.10
N GLY A 34 0.15 -8.48 -15.55
CA GLY A 34 -1.12 -8.92 -15.01
C GLY A 34 -2.02 -9.52 -16.09
N HIS A 35 -2.93 -10.41 -15.68
CA HIS A 35 -3.91 -10.98 -16.59
C HIS A 35 -4.98 -9.94 -16.97
N GLY A 36 -5.04 -9.50 -18.22
CA GLY A 36 -5.89 -8.40 -18.70
C GLY A 36 -7.40 -8.58 -18.38
N GLY A 37 -7.90 -9.83 -18.36
CA GLY A 37 -9.27 -10.11 -17.92
C GLY A 37 -9.52 -9.79 -16.45
N GLN A 38 -8.55 -10.07 -15.57
CA GLN A 38 -8.66 -9.72 -14.14
C GLN A 38 -8.51 -8.21 -13.93
N ILE A 39 -7.62 -7.55 -14.66
CA ILE A 39 -7.47 -6.09 -14.64
C ILE A 39 -8.78 -5.42 -15.05
N ARG A 40 -9.41 -5.89 -16.12
CA ARG A 40 -10.71 -5.37 -16.57
C ARG A 40 -11.81 -5.57 -15.53
N LYS A 41 -11.87 -6.75 -14.89
CA LYS A 41 -12.82 -7.02 -13.79
C LYS A 41 -12.57 -6.12 -12.58
N ALA A 42 -11.32 -5.91 -12.21
CA ALA A 42 -10.94 -4.99 -11.16
C ALA A 42 -11.40 -3.56 -11.44
N LEU A 43 -11.19 -3.10 -12.67
CA LEU A 43 -11.60 -1.78 -13.12
C LEU A 43 -13.13 -1.61 -13.09
N GLN A 44 -13.89 -2.60 -13.53
CA GLN A 44 -15.34 -2.57 -13.44
C GLN A 44 -15.82 -2.39 -12.01
N LEU A 45 -15.22 -3.11 -11.05
CA LEU A 45 -15.56 -2.97 -9.63
C LEU A 45 -15.20 -1.58 -9.10
N LEU A 46 -14.01 -1.06 -9.44
CA LEU A 46 -13.57 0.25 -8.96
C LEU A 46 -14.43 1.40 -9.50
N LEU A 47 -14.80 1.35 -10.78
CA LEU A 47 -15.66 2.38 -11.40
C LEU A 47 -17.11 2.33 -10.90
N ALA A 48 -17.59 1.16 -10.47
CA ALA A 48 -18.92 0.99 -9.88
C ALA A 48 -18.95 1.21 -8.36
N ALA A 49 -17.79 1.35 -7.72
CA ALA A 49 -17.68 1.49 -6.27
C ALA A 49 -18.27 2.83 -5.78
N ARG A 50 -18.99 2.75 -4.69
CA ARG A 50 -19.51 3.94 -3.99
C ARG A 50 -18.58 4.42 -2.89
N ARG A 51 -17.77 3.51 -2.33
CA ARG A 51 -16.80 3.73 -1.24
C ARG A 51 -15.47 3.03 -1.53
N PRO A 52 -14.81 3.38 -2.67
CA PRO A 52 -13.53 2.78 -3.01
C PRO A 52 -12.44 3.19 -2.01
N TYR A 53 -11.48 2.29 -1.79
CA TYR A 53 -10.33 2.51 -0.94
C TYR A 53 -9.08 1.84 -1.50
N ILE A 54 -7.95 2.54 -1.52
CA ILE A 54 -6.67 2.01 -1.98
C ILE A 54 -5.77 1.78 -0.77
N TYR A 55 -5.26 0.56 -0.67
CA TYR A 55 -4.33 0.10 0.35
C TYR A 55 -3.02 -0.29 -0.30
N THR A 56 -1.94 0.42 0.01
CA THR A 56 -0.64 0.25 -0.64
C THR A 56 0.41 -0.27 0.32
N GLY A 57 1.33 -1.06 -0.20
CA GLY A 57 2.47 -1.58 0.52
C GLY A 57 3.81 -1.26 -0.15
N GLY A 58 4.88 -1.84 0.37
CA GLY A 58 6.24 -1.65 -0.15
C GLY A 58 6.43 -2.09 -1.60
N GLY A 59 5.53 -2.94 -2.13
CA GLY A 59 5.56 -3.35 -3.53
C GLY A 59 5.43 -2.19 -4.52
N VAL A 60 4.75 -1.09 -4.15
CA VAL A 60 4.66 0.12 -4.98
C VAL A 60 6.04 0.78 -5.12
N LEU A 61 6.78 0.90 -4.03
CA LEU A 61 8.13 1.49 -4.02
C LEU A 61 9.13 0.59 -4.76
N LEU A 62 9.08 -0.72 -4.50
CA LEU A 62 9.95 -1.70 -5.14
C LEU A 62 9.75 -1.78 -6.66
N ALA A 63 8.52 -1.54 -7.13
CA ALA A 63 8.20 -1.48 -8.55
C ALA A 63 8.45 -0.11 -9.19
N ASP A 64 8.89 0.90 -8.42
CA ASP A 64 9.00 2.29 -8.88
C ASP A 64 7.69 2.79 -9.53
N ALA A 65 6.55 2.55 -8.85
CA ALA A 65 5.19 2.79 -9.37
C ALA A 65 4.45 3.95 -8.69
N CYS A 66 5.18 4.86 -8.04
CA CYS A 66 4.56 5.99 -7.31
C CYS A 66 3.82 6.96 -8.24
N ALA A 67 4.33 7.18 -9.45
CA ALA A 67 3.71 8.05 -10.44
C ALA A 67 2.39 7.45 -10.98
N GLU A 68 2.41 6.15 -11.25
CA GLU A 68 1.23 5.39 -11.68
C GLU A 68 0.17 5.35 -10.58
N LEU A 69 0.57 5.12 -9.32
CA LEU A 69 -0.34 5.17 -8.19
C LEU A 69 -1.01 6.54 -8.08
N ARG A 70 -0.24 7.64 -8.17
CA ARG A 70 -0.79 9.00 -8.12
C ARG A 70 -1.80 9.23 -9.24
N THR A 71 -1.45 8.84 -10.46
CA THR A 71 -2.34 8.97 -11.62
C THR A 71 -3.63 8.16 -11.44
N LEU A 72 -3.54 6.93 -10.92
CA LEU A 72 -4.72 6.12 -10.63
C LEU A 72 -5.63 6.78 -9.59
N VAL A 73 -5.03 7.29 -8.50
CA VAL A 73 -5.76 8.00 -7.43
C VAL A 73 -6.42 9.27 -7.96
N ASP A 74 -5.76 10.00 -8.86
CA ASP A 74 -6.32 11.19 -9.52
C ASP A 74 -7.56 10.82 -10.35
N LEU A 75 -7.50 9.73 -11.10
CA LEU A 75 -8.60 9.27 -11.93
C LEU A 75 -9.79 8.73 -11.14
N LEU A 76 -9.55 8.09 -10.00
CA LEU A 76 -10.58 7.50 -9.15
C LEU A 76 -11.09 8.45 -8.06
N ASN A 77 -10.34 9.48 -7.71
CA ASN A 77 -10.61 10.42 -6.61
C ASN A 77 -11.00 9.72 -5.31
N CYS A 78 -10.26 8.68 -4.91
CA CYS A 78 -10.56 7.87 -3.74
C CYS A 78 -9.46 7.97 -2.65
N PRO A 79 -9.79 7.67 -1.39
CA PRO A 79 -8.84 7.66 -0.30
C PRO A 79 -7.75 6.60 -0.47
N VAL A 80 -6.54 6.92 0.04
CA VAL A 80 -5.35 6.07 0.01
C VAL A 80 -4.78 5.92 1.41
N THR A 81 -4.30 4.72 1.71
CA THR A 81 -3.55 4.42 2.94
C THR A 81 -2.31 3.58 2.61
N HIS A 82 -1.35 3.60 3.51
CA HIS A 82 -0.13 2.83 3.38
C HIS A 82 0.08 1.86 4.54
N THR A 83 0.80 0.77 4.27
CA THR A 83 1.53 0.05 5.32
C THR A 83 2.76 0.85 5.73
N LEU A 84 3.40 0.46 6.83
CA LEU A 84 4.69 1.04 7.21
C LEU A 84 5.70 0.99 6.05
N MET A 85 5.81 -0.16 5.36
CA MET A 85 6.70 -0.33 4.22
C MET A 85 6.25 0.39 2.95
N GLY A 86 5.02 0.89 2.91
CA GLY A 86 4.47 1.67 1.80
C GLY A 86 4.55 3.18 2.01
N LEU A 87 5.04 3.65 3.15
CA LEU A 87 5.20 5.08 3.41
C LEU A 87 6.10 5.72 2.36
N GLY A 88 5.66 6.85 1.82
CA GLY A 88 6.32 7.54 0.71
C GLY A 88 5.80 7.16 -0.69
N ALA A 89 5.02 6.08 -0.84
CA ALA A 89 4.44 5.71 -2.14
C ALA A 89 3.42 6.73 -2.67
N PHE A 90 2.75 7.46 -1.77
CA PHE A 90 1.83 8.55 -2.11
C PHE A 90 2.11 9.74 -1.19
N PRO A 91 2.00 11.00 -1.66
CA PRO A 91 2.34 12.17 -0.85
C PRO A 91 1.47 12.30 0.41
N ALA A 92 2.11 12.43 1.57
CA ALA A 92 1.40 12.66 2.84
C ALA A 92 0.71 14.05 2.89
N SER A 93 1.14 15.00 2.07
CA SER A 93 0.51 16.33 1.93
C SER A 93 -0.77 16.34 1.10
N ASP A 94 -1.06 15.24 0.37
CA ASP A 94 -2.31 15.13 -0.38
C ASP A 94 -3.47 14.78 0.56
N ARG A 95 -4.59 15.52 0.46
CA ARG A 95 -5.77 15.27 1.30
C ARG A 95 -6.35 13.86 1.17
N ARG A 96 -6.06 13.16 0.09
CA ARG A 96 -6.55 11.79 -0.12
C ARG A 96 -5.78 10.75 0.66
N PHE A 97 -4.60 11.11 1.18
CA PHE A 97 -3.85 10.25 2.09
C PHE A 97 -4.47 10.27 3.49
N LEU A 98 -4.82 9.10 3.99
CA LEU A 98 -5.46 8.96 5.32
C LEU A 98 -4.48 8.56 6.43
N GLY A 99 -3.18 8.54 6.14
CA GLY A 99 -2.18 8.03 7.05
C GLY A 99 -1.98 6.51 6.93
N MET A 100 -1.25 5.94 7.86
CA MET A 100 -1.04 4.51 7.98
C MET A 100 -2.31 3.84 8.55
N LEU A 101 -2.52 2.56 8.22
CA LEU A 101 -3.61 1.76 8.78
C LEU A 101 -3.08 0.67 9.71
N GLY A 102 -3.98 -0.05 10.36
CA GLY A 102 -3.68 -1.18 11.23
C GLY A 102 -3.54 -0.78 12.68
N MET A 103 -2.77 -1.57 13.45
CA MET A 103 -2.62 -1.42 14.90
C MET A 103 -2.12 -0.03 15.31
N HIS A 104 -1.26 0.58 14.50
CA HIS A 104 -0.65 1.89 14.73
C HIS A 104 -1.16 2.94 13.73
N GLY A 105 -2.31 2.67 13.11
CA GLY A 105 -2.87 3.52 12.08
C GLY A 105 -3.79 4.62 12.62
N THR A 106 -4.08 5.58 11.76
CA THR A 106 -5.02 6.66 12.05
C THR A 106 -6.46 6.14 12.19
N TRP A 107 -7.29 6.90 12.89
CA TRP A 107 -8.71 6.56 13.06
C TRP A 107 -9.45 6.50 11.72
N GLU A 108 -9.23 7.50 10.88
CA GLU A 108 -9.84 7.59 9.55
C GLU A 108 -9.40 6.47 8.62
N ALA A 109 -8.11 6.10 8.59
CA ALA A 109 -7.61 5.02 7.75
C ALA A 109 -8.21 3.67 8.15
N ASN A 110 -8.29 3.38 9.44
CA ASN A 110 -8.88 2.15 9.95
C ASN A 110 -10.40 2.08 9.69
N ASN A 111 -11.11 3.19 9.87
CA ASN A 111 -12.54 3.24 9.56
C ASN A 111 -12.81 3.12 8.07
N ALA A 112 -12.03 3.78 7.21
CA ALA A 112 -12.16 3.66 5.77
C ALA A 112 -11.94 2.21 5.32
N MET A 113 -10.96 1.50 5.90
CA MET A 113 -10.74 0.08 5.64
C MET A 113 -11.96 -0.77 6.00
N GLN A 114 -12.62 -0.47 7.11
CA GLN A 114 -13.78 -1.26 7.55
C GLN A 114 -15.06 -0.96 6.76
N HIS A 115 -15.22 0.26 6.23
CA HIS A 115 -16.47 0.71 5.62
C HIS A 115 -16.42 0.83 4.09
N CYS A 116 -15.27 0.60 3.46
CA CYS A 116 -15.19 0.56 1.99
C CYS A 116 -16.00 -0.60 1.41
N ASP A 117 -16.55 -0.43 0.22
CA ASP A 117 -17.22 -1.48 -0.55
C ASP A 117 -16.30 -2.17 -1.57
N VAL A 118 -15.26 -1.46 -2.03
CA VAL A 118 -14.19 -2.01 -2.87
C VAL A 118 -12.84 -1.60 -2.30
N LEU A 119 -12.03 -2.60 -2.00
CA LEU A 119 -10.66 -2.44 -1.52
C LEU A 119 -9.69 -2.86 -2.63
N LEU A 120 -8.83 -1.93 -3.07
CA LEU A 120 -7.71 -2.23 -3.95
C LEU A 120 -6.42 -2.31 -3.14
N ALA A 121 -5.92 -3.52 -2.95
CA ALA A 121 -4.62 -3.76 -2.32
C ALA A 121 -3.53 -3.81 -3.39
N VAL A 122 -2.48 -2.99 -3.24
CA VAL A 122 -1.40 -2.82 -4.22
C VAL A 122 -0.05 -3.07 -3.56
N GLY A 123 0.57 -4.21 -3.87
CA GLY A 123 1.87 -4.59 -3.32
C GLY A 123 1.90 -4.67 -1.79
N ALA A 124 0.80 -5.17 -1.19
CA ALA A 124 0.59 -5.25 0.25
C ALA A 124 0.05 -6.63 0.65
N ARG A 125 0.59 -7.21 1.74
CA ARG A 125 0.39 -8.63 2.09
C ARG A 125 -0.77 -8.93 3.04
N PHE A 126 -1.49 -7.95 3.54
CA PHE A 126 -2.50 -8.14 4.59
C PHE A 126 -1.94 -8.85 5.84
N ASP A 127 -0.86 -8.34 6.40
CA ASP A 127 -0.28 -8.94 7.60
C ASP A 127 -1.13 -8.71 8.85
N ASP A 128 -0.74 -9.35 9.96
CA ASP A 128 -1.49 -9.33 11.22
C ASP A 128 -1.56 -7.94 11.87
N ARG A 129 -0.57 -7.07 11.62
CA ARG A 129 -0.58 -5.70 12.14
C ARG A 129 -1.63 -4.82 11.46
N VAL A 130 -2.01 -5.19 10.24
CA VAL A 130 -3.04 -4.50 9.45
C VAL A 130 -4.43 -5.06 9.71
N ILE A 131 -4.59 -6.38 9.56
CA ILE A 131 -5.92 -7.00 9.64
C ILE A 131 -6.37 -7.30 11.07
N GLY A 132 -5.43 -7.37 12.03
CA GLY A 132 -5.73 -7.79 13.40
C GLY A 132 -6.38 -9.17 13.45
N ASN A 133 -7.60 -9.26 13.98
CA ASN A 133 -8.34 -10.50 13.96
C ASN A 133 -9.04 -10.74 12.60
N PRO A 134 -8.66 -11.80 11.85
CA PRO A 134 -9.23 -12.08 10.53
C PRO A 134 -10.76 -12.25 10.54
N LYS A 135 -11.34 -12.77 11.63
CA LYS A 135 -12.80 -12.93 11.75
C LYS A 135 -13.52 -11.59 11.80
N HIS A 136 -12.93 -10.59 12.48
CA HIS A 136 -13.50 -9.24 12.54
C HIS A 136 -13.29 -8.50 11.21
N PHE A 137 -12.14 -8.68 10.58
CA PHE A 137 -11.85 -8.11 9.27
C PHE A 137 -12.81 -8.59 8.18
N ALA A 138 -13.25 -9.86 8.25
CA ALA A 138 -14.13 -10.47 7.28
C ALA A 138 -15.63 -10.17 7.47
N GLN A 139 -16.03 -9.48 8.54
CA GLN A 139 -17.46 -9.23 8.86
C GLN A 139 -18.15 -8.27 7.89
N ASN A 140 -17.42 -7.38 7.24
CA ASN A 140 -17.99 -6.40 6.34
C ASN A 140 -17.95 -6.91 4.90
N GLU A 141 -19.11 -6.84 4.22
CA GLU A 141 -19.18 -7.16 2.80
C GLU A 141 -18.44 -6.09 1.99
N ARG A 142 -17.37 -6.52 1.35
CA ARG A 142 -16.58 -5.72 0.41
C ARG A 142 -15.96 -6.60 -0.64
N LYS A 143 -15.62 -6.02 -1.79
CA LYS A 143 -14.85 -6.69 -2.83
C LYS A 143 -13.38 -6.35 -2.65
N ILE A 144 -12.54 -7.36 -2.66
CA ILE A 144 -11.09 -7.20 -2.49
C ILE A 144 -10.40 -7.54 -3.81
N ILE A 145 -9.72 -6.54 -4.35
CA ILE A 145 -8.81 -6.65 -5.50
C ILE A 145 -7.40 -6.65 -4.93
N HIS A 146 -6.55 -7.60 -5.34
CA HIS A 146 -5.19 -7.68 -4.81
C HIS A 146 -4.19 -7.82 -5.95
N ILE A 147 -3.31 -6.83 -6.07
CA ILE A 147 -2.19 -6.80 -7.02
C ILE A 147 -0.93 -7.13 -6.24
N ASP A 148 -0.27 -8.22 -6.60
CA ASP A 148 0.99 -8.63 -6.01
C ASP A 148 1.82 -9.41 -7.04
N ILE A 149 3.14 -9.25 -7.01
CA ILE A 149 4.05 -10.02 -7.86
C ILE A 149 4.24 -11.46 -7.35
N ASP A 150 4.02 -11.67 -6.05
CA ASP A 150 4.11 -12.98 -5.42
C ASP A 150 2.73 -13.64 -5.34
N PRO A 151 2.46 -14.66 -6.18
CA PRO A 151 1.19 -15.37 -6.16
C PRO A 151 0.88 -16.04 -4.82
N SER A 152 1.91 -16.36 -4.01
CA SER A 152 1.72 -16.99 -2.70
C SER A 152 1.17 -16.02 -1.63
N SER A 153 1.28 -14.73 -1.86
CA SER A 153 0.73 -13.68 -0.98
C SER A 153 -0.77 -13.47 -1.20
N ILE A 154 -1.29 -13.81 -2.39
CA ILE A 154 -2.70 -13.61 -2.75
C ILE A 154 -3.58 -14.65 -2.05
N SER A 155 -4.65 -14.19 -1.41
CA SER A 155 -5.60 -15.02 -0.63
C SER A 155 -4.97 -15.77 0.56
N LYS A 156 -3.75 -15.43 0.96
CA LYS A 156 -3.06 -16.09 2.08
C LYS A 156 -3.70 -15.79 3.44
N ARG A 157 -4.14 -14.57 3.65
CA ARG A 157 -4.70 -14.09 4.92
C ARG A 157 -6.17 -13.71 4.81
N VAL A 158 -6.55 -13.09 3.70
CA VAL A 158 -7.91 -12.65 3.43
C VAL A 158 -8.36 -13.20 2.08
N LYS A 159 -9.63 -13.56 1.95
CA LYS A 159 -10.19 -14.00 0.68
C LYS A 159 -10.20 -12.84 -0.32
N VAL A 160 -9.62 -13.05 -1.51
CA VAL A 160 -9.55 -12.06 -2.59
C VAL A 160 -10.59 -12.40 -3.67
N ASP A 161 -11.37 -11.40 -4.10
CA ASP A 161 -12.37 -11.56 -5.16
C ASP A 161 -11.73 -11.45 -6.56
N VAL A 162 -10.72 -10.59 -6.71
CA VAL A 162 -10.01 -10.37 -7.97
C VAL A 162 -8.50 -10.40 -7.74
N PRO A 163 -7.86 -11.57 -7.91
CA PRO A 163 -6.41 -11.68 -7.85
C PRO A 163 -5.77 -11.17 -9.14
N ILE A 164 -4.70 -10.39 -9.02
CA ILE A 164 -3.89 -9.94 -10.16
C ILE A 164 -2.43 -10.20 -9.80
N VAL A 165 -1.86 -11.27 -10.36
CA VAL A 165 -0.43 -11.54 -10.23
C VAL A 165 0.30 -10.74 -11.30
N GLY A 166 1.23 -9.88 -10.89
CA GLY A 166 1.99 -9.05 -11.82
C GLY A 166 2.79 -7.97 -11.11
N ASP A 167 3.69 -7.35 -11.86
CA ASP A 167 4.42 -6.17 -11.41
C ASP A 167 3.46 -5.00 -11.22
N VAL A 168 3.60 -4.27 -10.11
CA VAL A 168 2.68 -3.17 -9.78
C VAL A 168 2.67 -2.09 -10.85
N LYS A 169 3.85 -1.69 -11.37
CA LYS A 169 3.96 -0.63 -12.39
C LYS A 169 3.25 -1.02 -13.68
N ASP A 170 3.49 -2.25 -14.15
CA ASP A 170 2.88 -2.76 -15.37
C ASP A 170 1.36 -2.84 -15.23
N VAL A 171 0.87 -3.38 -14.11
CA VAL A 171 -0.57 -3.51 -13.84
C VAL A 171 -1.25 -2.17 -13.71
N LEU A 172 -0.69 -1.22 -12.94
CA LEU A 172 -1.27 0.12 -12.79
C LEU A 172 -1.26 0.89 -14.11
N SER A 173 -0.21 0.77 -14.92
CA SER A 173 -0.13 1.41 -16.25
C SER A 173 -1.23 0.91 -17.17
N GLU A 174 -1.49 -0.41 -17.19
CA GLU A 174 -2.57 -1.01 -17.97
C GLU A 174 -3.94 -0.54 -17.46
N MET A 175 -4.17 -0.53 -16.14
CA MET A 175 -5.41 -0.01 -15.54
C MET A 175 -5.66 1.44 -15.93
N ILE A 176 -4.64 2.30 -15.87
CA ILE A 176 -4.74 3.72 -16.25
C ILE A 176 -5.12 3.86 -17.73
N GLY A 177 -4.50 3.09 -18.62
CA GLY A 177 -4.85 3.05 -20.04
C GLY A 177 -6.32 2.72 -20.22
N MET A 178 -6.79 1.62 -19.61
CA MET A 178 -8.17 1.19 -19.69
C MET A 178 -9.17 2.20 -19.12
N ILE A 179 -8.83 2.91 -18.00
CA ILE A 179 -9.71 3.96 -17.43
C ILE A 179 -9.87 5.12 -18.41
N ARG A 180 -8.77 5.53 -19.06
CA ARG A 180 -8.82 6.65 -20.02
C ARG A 180 -9.68 6.34 -21.24
N GLU A 181 -9.67 5.08 -21.67
CA GLU A 181 -10.47 4.60 -22.81
C GLU A 181 -11.91 4.28 -22.43
N ALA A 182 -12.19 3.98 -21.17
CA ALA A 182 -13.53 3.65 -20.70
C ALA A 182 -14.49 4.84 -20.85
N SER A 183 -15.73 4.58 -21.21
CA SER A 183 -16.83 5.55 -21.16
C SER A 183 -17.37 5.75 -19.74
N ALA A 184 -17.30 4.73 -18.90
CA ALA A 184 -17.71 4.78 -17.50
C ALA A 184 -16.75 5.63 -16.66
N ARG A 185 -17.31 6.35 -15.70
CA ARG A 185 -16.56 7.14 -14.71
C ARG A 185 -17.11 6.83 -13.32
N PRO A 186 -16.31 7.04 -12.24
CA PRO A 186 -16.81 6.91 -10.87
C PRO A 186 -18.04 7.79 -10.63
N ASP A 187 -18.97 7.29 -9.82
CA ASP A 187 -20.15 8.07 -9.38
C ASP A 187 -19.71 9.20 -8.45
N GLN A 188 -19.72 10.44 -8.95
CA GLN A 188 -19.24 11.62 -8.23
C GLN A 188 -20.11 11.94 -7.01
N ALA A 189 -21.42 11.66 -7.05
CA ALA A 189 -22.30 11.88 -5.91
C ALA A 189 -21.98 10.88 -4.78
N ALA A 190 -21.83 9.61 -5.12
CA ALA A 190 -21.44 8.58 -4.16
C ALA A 190 -20.05 8.86 -3.55
N LEU A 191 -19.09 9.32 -4.36
CA LEU A 191 -17.76 9.72 -3.89
C LEU A 191 -17.81 10.93 -2.96
N ALA A 192 -18.66 11.92 -3.24
CA ALA A 192 -18.85 13.08 -2.37
C ALA A 192 -19.38 12.66 -0.99
N ASP A 193 -20.35 11.76 -0.94
CA ASP A 193 -20.89 11.21 0.32
C ASP A 193 -19.82 10.39 1.07
N TRP A 194 -19.01 9.63 0.33
CA TRP A 194 -17.89 8.89 0.90
C TRP A 194 -16.85 9.81 1.52
N TRP A 195 -16.45 10.85 0.81
CA TRP A 195 -15.53 11.87 1.32
C TRP A 195 -16.10 12.60 2.54
N LYS A 196 -17.38 12.94 2.54
CA LYS A 196 -18.04 13.53 3.72
C LYS A 196 -17.91 12.62 4.95
N THR A 197 -18.06 11.32 4.76
CA THR A 197 -17.91 10.33 5.82
C THR A 197 -16.47 10.27 6.32
N VAL A 198 -15.50 10.20 5.42
CA VAL A 198 -14.06 10.18 5.73
C VAL A 198 -13.62 11.44 6.46
N GLU A 199 -14.05 12.62 6.01
CA GLU A 199 -13.75 13.89 6.66
C GLU A 199 -14.37 13.99 8.07
N GLY A 200 -15.53 13.37 8.27
CA GLY A 200 -16.13 13.25 9.61
C GLY A 200 -15.26 12.42 10.57
N TRP A 201 -14.59 11.39 10.09
CA TRP A 201 -13.62 10.64 10.92
C TRP A 201 -12.35 11.44 11.15
N ARG A 202 -11.83 12.12 10.12
CA ARG A 202 -10.62 12.96 10.21
C ARG A 202 -10.82 14.13 11.19
N ALA A 203 -12.02 14.68 11.29
CA ALA A 203 -12.34 15.75 12.22
C ALA A 203 -12.15 15.38 13.71
N ARG A 204 -11.99 14.09 14.03
CA ARG A 204 -11.60 13.64 15.38
C ARG A 204 -10.19 14.05 15.75
N ASP A 205 -9.33 14.29 14.75
CA ASP A 205 -7.92 14.63 14.97
C ASP A 205 -7.25 13.64 15.93
N CYS A 206 -7.12 12.39 15.49
CA CYS A 206 -6.67 11.29 16.35
C CYS A 206 -5.22 11.44 16.86
N MET A 207 -4.45 12.34 16.25
CA MET A 207 -3.08 12.66 16.64
C MET A 207 -3.00 13.86 17.61
N LYS A 208 -4.12 14.51 17.93
CA LYS A 208 -4.13 15.69 18.81
C LYS A 208 -3.58 15.38 20.19
N TYR A 209 -2.93 16.35 20.77
CA TYR A 209 -2.45 16.33 22.15
C TYR A 209 -2.59 17.71 22.80
N ASP A 210 -2.54 17.76 24.11
CA ASP A 210 -2.54 19.02 24.85
C ASP A 210 -1.21 19.75 24.68
N ARG A 211 -1.20 20.77 23.83
CA ARG A 211 -0.01 21.58 23.49
C ARG A 211 0.33 22.59 24.60
N ALA A 212 -0.62 22.90 25.48
CA ALA A 212 -0.42 23.84 26.60
C ALA A 212 0.27 23.17 27.79
N ASN A 213 0.22 21.84 27.88
CA ASN A 213 0.90 21.11 28.95
C ASN A 213 2.40 21.08 28.71
N THR A 214 3.16 21.76 29.56
CA THR A 214 4.63 21.84 29.52
C THR A 214 5.30 20.89 30.51
N ASP A 215 4.55 20.27 31.42
CA ASP A 215 5.12 19.41 32.48
C ASP A 215 5.54 18.05 31.95
N VAL A 216 4.90 17.60 30.85
CA VAL A 216 5.16 16.30 30.21
C VAL A 216 5.35 16.46 28.72
N ILE A 217 6.50 16.03 28.20
CA ILE A 217 6.77 15.99 26.76
C ILE A 217 5.96 14.82 26.14
N LYS A 218 5.01 15.16 25.30
CA LYS A 218 4.22 14.16 24.55
C LYS A 218 5.01 13.63 23.34
N PRO A 219 4.88 12.34 22.96
CA PRO A 219 5.53 11.78 21.78
C PRO A 219 5.23 12.58 20.50
N GLN A 220 3.99 13.00 20.32
CA GLN A 220 3.57 13.82 19.18
C GLN A 220 4.37 15.13 19.10
N LYS A 221 4.63 15.78 20.27
CA LYS A 221 5.42 17.02 20.32
C LYS A 221 6.86 16.82 19.84
N VAL A 222 7.46 15.68 20.19
CA VAL A 222 8.82 15.37 19.76
C VAL A 222 8.88 15.21 18.24
N ILE A 223 7.96 14.43 17.67
CA ILE A 223 7.92 14.17 16.23
C ILE A 223 7.58 15.46 15.46
N GLU A 224 6.60 16.22 15.91
CA GLU A 224 6.22 17.51 15.30
C GLU A 224 7.40 18.49 15.29
N THR A 225 8.11 18.62 16.42
CA THR A 225 9.28 19.50 16.52
C THR A 225 10.41 19.02 15.58
N LEU A 226 10.67 17.72 15.53
CA LEU A 226 11.66 17.15 14.63
C LEU A 226 11.30 17.46 13.16
N TRP A 227 10.04 17.26 12.78
CA TRP A 227 9.57 17.60 11.44
C TRP A 227 9.71 19.10 11.13
N GLU A 228 9.34 19.98 12.06
CA GLU A 228 9.51 21.44 11.88
C GLU A 228 10.97 21.84 11.65
N MET A 229 11.90 21.18 12.35
CA MET A 229 13.33 21.45 12.23
C MET A 229 13.96 20.88 10.94
N THR A 230 13.39 19.81 10.39
CA THR A 230 14.00 19.06 9.28
C THR A 230 13.26 19.18 7.95
N ARG A 231 12.01 19.69 7.92
CA ARG A 231 11.16 19.74 6.71
C ARG A 231 11.74 20.49 5.50
N GLY A 232 12.75 21.33 5.73
CA GLY A 232 13.45 22.09 4.68
C GLY A 232 14.84 21.55 4.37
N ALA A 233 15.26 20.45 5.01
CA ALA A 233 16.57 19.86 4.83
C ALA A 233 16.49 18.59 3.97
N ASP A 234 17.57 18.29 3.24
CA ASP A 234 17.78 16.99 2.62
C ASP A 234 18.27 16.01 3.69
N ALA A 235 17.32 15.42 4.41
CA ALA A 235 17.59 14.60 5.58
C ALA A 235 17.01 13.19 5.44
N TYR A 236 17.80 12.19 5.84
CA TYR A 236 17.32 10.81 6.03
C TYR A 236 17.01 10.59 7.49
N ILE A 237 15.76 10.25 7.81
CA ILE A 237 15.32 9.98 9.17
C ILE A 237 15.19 8.47 9.34
N THR A 238 15.97 7.90 10.26
CA THR A 238 15.88 6.49 10.63
C THR A 238 15.24 6.36 12.00
N SER A 239 14.46 5.32 12.19
CA SER A 239 13.76 5.03 13.44
C SER A 239 13.98 3.58 13.85
N ASP A 240 14.21 3.37 15.12
CA ASP A 240 14.19 2.04 15.73
C ASP A 240 12.75 1.68 16.15
N VAL A 241 12.54 0.45 16.60
CA VAL A 241 11.24 -0.04 17.04
C VAL A 241 10.87 0.52 18.42
N GLY A 242 9.69 1.09 18.54
CA GLY A 242 9.18 1.62 19.81
C GLY A 242 7.97 2.55 19.60
N GLN A 243 7.50 3.17 20.69
CA GLN A 243 6.35 4.09 20.61
C GLN A 243 6.59 5.29 19.69
N HIS A 244 7.83 5.78 19.61
CA HIS A 244 8.20 6.87 18.71
C HIS A 244 7.94 6.55 17.24
N GLN A 245 8.14 5.30 16.82
CA GLN A 245 7.84 4.83 15.45
C GLN A 245 6.34 4.94 15.10
N MET A 246 5.45 4.81 16.10
CA MET A 246 4.01 4.88 15.89
C MET A 246 3.51 6.32 15.62
N TRP A 247 4.30 7.32 16.01
CA TRP A 247 3.98 8.74 15.87
C TRP A 247 4.73 9.41 14.71
N ALA A 248 5.79 8.76 14.21
CA ALA A 248 6.65 9.26 13.11
C ALA A 248 6.02 9.01 11.67
#